data_f30f550ecaecdc245d800223a6bd87d7
#
_entry.id   f30f550ecaecdc245d800223a6bd87d7
#
_cell.length_a   1.000
_cell.length_b   1.000
_cell.length_c   1.000
_cell.angle_alpha   90.00
_cell.angle_beta   90.00
_cell.angle_gamma   90.00
#
_symmetry.space_group_name_H-M   'P 1'
#
loop_
_entity.id
_entity.type
_entity.pdbx_description
1 polymer ?
#
loop_
_entity_poly.entity_id
_entity_poly.type
_entity_poly.pdbx_seq_one_letter_code
_entity_poly.pdbx_strand_id
1 'polypeptide(L)'
;MHAPPDLIVSGLALDSRKVEEGFLFFALPGEKEDGGEFIAEAKARGAACAVCEHPPETEIPYILVPDAHKALALCAAVWYGTPAGKLTVVGVTGTNGKTTTTYLIKQLLERTKGAKVGLIGTNQNLISDKTIPTDRTTPDALTVQRLLAQMVDAGCTYAVMEVSSHALMQSRVEGIRFRVGVFTNLTQDHLDYHGTMEAYCDAKSRLFDQCDIACVNGDDAWTERLLARFTGERVTFGQGMTNDLVGWRARYENDCVRFTACTDLDHEETRIGIPGGFSLYNALASLSAVQALGVPLSDAAKALTECVGVKGRCEVVPLSAPFTVIIDYAHTPDGLKNILSTVCGFADGRVIALFGCGGDRDRTKRPRMGRIAAALSDFVVLTSDNPRTEDPYAILRDVLPAILESRTPFAVIENRREAIGFALREAKARDVVVLCGKGHETYQEIGTIKYHLDEREVVRERFAQVQRKDAADAAKENEHEDHHCLHTELRGLRDHGKISGP
;
A
#
# COMPACT_ATOMS: atom_id res chain seq x y z
N MET A 1 32.42 -21.82 -23.90
CA MET A 1 32.83 -21.16 -25.17
C MET A 1 32.36 -19.72 -25.07
N HIS A 2 33.25 -18.72 -25.14
CA HIS A 2 32.86 -17.32 -25.15
C HIS A 2 31.90 -17.02 -26.30
N ALA A 3 30.93 -16.15 -26.06
CA ALA A 3 30.00 -15.75 -27.11
C ALA A 3 30.72 -15.01 -28.23
N PRO A 4 30.40 -15.30 -29.52
CA PRO A 4 30.92 -14.54 -30.66
C PRO A 4 30.42 -13.07 -30.58
N PRO A 5 31.26 -12.11 -31.01
CA PRO A 5 30.93 -10.67 -30.86
C PRO A 5 29.78 -10.21 -31.79
N ASP A 6 29.45 -10.99 -32.79
CA ASP A 6 28.38 -10.75 -33.77
C ASP A 6 27.12 -11.57 -33.50
N LEU A 7 26.99 -12.13 -32.29
CA LEU A 7 25.81 -12.92 -31.91
C LEU A 7 24.56 -12.05 -31.94
N ILE A 8 23.59 -12.42 -32.74
CA ILE A 8 22.28 -11.81 -32.80
C ILE A 8 21.35 -12.55 -31.83
N VAL A 9 20.68 -11.82 -30.97
CA VAL A 9 19.68 -12.35 -30.02
C VAL A 9 18.29 -11.84 -30.38
N SER A 10 17.26 -12.68 -30.17
CA SER A 10 15.86 -12.39 -30.48
C SER A 10 15.06 -11.91 -29.24
N GLY A 11 15.61 -12.08 -28.03
CA GLY A 11 14.96 -11.71 -26.78
C GLY A 11 15.85 -11.88 -25.56
N LEU A 12 15.35 -11.44 -24.40
CA LEU A 12 16.01 -11.53 -23.10
C LEU A 12 15.14 -12.35 -22.14
N ALA A 13 15.74 -13.26 -21.37
CA ALA A 13 15.06 -14.03 -20.32
C ALA A 13 15.92 -14.16 -19.06
N LEU A 14 15.26 -14.16 -17.89
CA LEU A 14 15.81 -14.47 -16.58
C LEU A 14 15.13 -15.70 -15.92
N ASP A 15 14.14 -16.27 -16.59
CA ASP A 15 13.43 -17.49 -16.20
C ASP A 15 13.59 -18.50 -17.36
N SER A 16 14.24 -19.62 -17.08
CA SER A 16 14.52 -20.68 -18.09
C SER A 16 13.25 -21.16 -18.81
N ARG A 17 12.13 -21.19 -18.11
CA ARG A 17 10.80 -21.59 -18.62
C ARG A 17 10.22 -20.64 -19.67
N LYS A 18 10.72 -19.39 -19.71
CA LYS A 18 10.29 -18.32 -20.64
C LYS A 18 11.28 -18.09 -21.78
N VAL A 19 12.31 -18.94 -21.89
CA VAL A 19 13.26 -18.89 -22.97
C VAL A 19 12.62 -19.40 -24.27
N GLU A 20 12.84 -18.67 -25.35
CA GLU A 20 12.48 -19.02 -26.70
C GLU A 20 13.75 -19.08 -27.59
N GLU A 21 13.62 -19.54 -28.82
CA GLU A 21 14.75 -19.69 -29.76
C GLU A 21 15.48 -18.36 -30.00
N GLY A 22 16.79 -18.37 -29.83
CA GLY A 22 17.64 -17.19 -30.00
C GLY A 22 17.71 -16.22 -28.81
N PHE A 23 17.11 -16.55 -27.65
CA PHE A 23 17.14 -15.67 -26.47
C PHE A 23 18.53 -15.64 -25.81
N LEU A 24 18.82 -14.49 -25.19
CA LEU A 24 19.90 -14.31 -24.23
C LEU A 24 19.36 -14.61 -22.82
N PHE A 25 19.87 -15.67 -22.20
CA PHE A 25 19.47 -16.07 -20.86
C PHE A 25 20.38 -15.49 -19.79
N PHE A 26 19.86 -14.82 -18.78
CA PHE A 26 20.59 -14.29 -17.64
C PHE A 26 20.46 -15.26 -16.46
N ALA A 27 21.56 -15.94 -16.13
CA ALA A 27 21.69 -16.84 -14.99
C ALA A 27 21.99 -16.00 -13.74
N LEU A 28 20.95 -15.55 -13.06
CA LEU A 28 21.08 -14.68 -11.89
C LEU A 28 21.34 -15.50 -10.63
N PRO A 29 22.35 -15.15 -9.80
CA PRO A 29 22.50 -15.75 -8.49
C PRO A 29 21.34 -15.34 -7.58
N GLY A 30 20.68 -16.31 -6.96
CA GLY A 30 19.57 -16.11 -6.03
C GLY A 30 19.88 -16.62 -4.62
N GLU A 31 19.08 -16.24 -3.63
CA GLU A 31 19.26 -16.68 -2.24
C GLU A 31 18.94 -18.16 -2.02
N LYS A 32 18.02 -18.72 -2.80
CA LYS A 32 17.55 -20.11 -2.64
C LYS A 32 17.99 -21.01 -3.77
N GLU A 33 18.14 -20.47 -4.97
CA GLU A 33 18.48 -21.20 -6.19
C GLU A 33 19.47 -20.37 -6.99
N ASP A 34 20.49 -21.01 -7.55
CA ASP A 34 21.44 -20.36 -8.46
C ASP A 34 20.93 -20.47 -9.89
N GLY A 35 20.78 -19.35 -10.58
CA GLY A 35 20.40 -19.30 -11.99
C GLY A 35 21.31 -20.09 -12.90
N GLY A 36 22.57 -20.35 -12.49
CA GLY A 36 23.52 -21.20 -13.18
C GLY A 36 23.02 -22.63 -13.39
N GLU A 37 22.26 -23.18 -12.44
CA GLU A 37 21.67 -24.52 -12.50
C GLU A 37 20.64 -24.67 -13.63
N PHE A 38 20.04 -23.57 -14.08
CA PHE A 38 19.02 -23.57 -15.14
C PHE A 38 19.56 -23.31 -16.54
N ILE A 39 20.86 -23.16 -16.73
CA ILE A 39 21.46 -22.90 -18.05
C ILE A 39 21.22 -24.07 -19.00
N ALA A 40 21.27 -25.31 -18.51
CA ALA A 40 20.99 -26.50 -19.31
C ALA A 40 19.53 -26.51 -19.83
N GLU A 41 18.57 -26.15 -19.00
CA GLU A 41 17.17 -26.03 -19.42
C GLU A 41 16.97 -24.88 -20.41
N ALA A 42 17.58 -23.73 -20.15
CA ALA A 42 17.53 -22.58 -21.06
C ALA A 42 18.08 -22.95 -22.46
N LYS A 43 19.22 -23.68 -22.53
CA LYS A 43 19.78 -24.22 -23.77
C LYS A 43 18.81 -25.17 -24.49
N ALA A 44 18.21 -26.09 -23.74
CA ALA A 44 17.25 -27.06 -24.30
C ALA A 44 16.01 -26.37 -24.90
N ARG A 45 15.68 -25.16 -24.44
CA ARG A 45 14.59 -24.31 -24.95
C ARG A 45 15.03 -23.36 -26.08
N GLY A 46 16.30 -23.35 -26.47
CA GLY A 46 16.80 -22.57 -27.61
C GLY A 46 17.53 -21.28 -27.22
N ALA A 47 18.00 -21.13 -25.95
CA ALA A 47 18.87 -20.01 -25.63
C ALA A 47 20.13 -20.00 -26.52
N ALA A 48 20.38 -18.87 -27.18
CA ALA A 48 21.57 -18.70 -28.01
C ALA A 48 22.84 -18.46 -27.20
N CYS A 49 22.70 -17.87 -26.00
CA CYS A 49 23.81 -17.52 -25.13
C CYS A 49 23.34 -17.38 -23.68
N ALA A 50 24.23 -17.64 -22.71
CA ALA A 50 24.02 -17.37 -21.31
C ALA A 50 24.90 -16.20 -20.81
N VAL A 51 24.36 -15.32 -19.96
CA VAL A 51 25.12 -14.33 -19.17
C VAL A 51 25.19 -14.84 -17.74
N CYS A 52 26.41 -15.01 -17.21
CA CYS A 52 26.65 -15.64 -15.93
C CYS A 52 27.88 -15.06 -15.23
N GLU A 53 28.01 -15.29 -13.92
CA GLU A 53 29.16 -14.83 -13.11
C GLU A 53 30.29 -15.88 -13.05
N HIS A 54 29.94 -17.14 -13.32
CA HIS A 54 30.88 -18.25 -13.40
C HIS A 54 30.72 -19.03 -14.71
N PRO A 55 31.79 -19.64 -15.25
CA PRO A 55 31.70 -20.48 -16.45
C PRO A 55 30.67 -21.61 -16.25
N PRO A 56 29.70 -21.78 -17.16
CA PRO A 56 28.72 -22.85 -17.05
C PRO A 56 29.33 -24.22 -17.34
N GLU A 57 28.84 -25.27 -16.70
CA GLU A 57 29.19 -26.65 -17.03
C GLU A 57 28.55 -27.09 -18.37
N THR A 58 27.42 -26.47 -18.72
CA THR A 58 26.70 -26.72 -19.97
C THR A 58 27.44 -26.11 -21.13
N GLU A 59 27.62 -26.87 -22.18
CA GLU A 59 28.24 -26.42 -23.42
C GLU A 59 27.30 -25.49 -24.23
N ILE A 60 27.34 -24.18 -23.94
CA ILE A 60 26.60 -23.10 -24.57
C ILE A 60 27.52 -21.89 -24.75
N PRO A 61 27.35 -21.03 -25.76
CA PRO A 61 27.99 -19.72 -25.77
C PRO A 61 27.65 -18.94 -24.50
N TYR A 62 28.64 -18.29 -23.87
CA TYR A 62 28.40 -17.52 -22.64
C TYR A 62 29.20 -16.23 -22.58
N ILE A 63 28.68 -15.26 -21.78
CA ILE A 63 29.32 -13.99 -21.45
C ILE A 63 29.53 -13.97 -19.93
N LEU A 64 30.79 -13.86 -19.51
CA LEU A 64 31.12 -13.69 -18.10
C LEU A 64 31.02 -12.22 -17.71
N VAL A 65 30.33 -11.97 -16.61
CA VAL A 65 30.13 -10.64 -16.02
C VAL A 65 30.43 -10.67 -14.53
N PRO A 66 30.88 -9.56 -13.93
CA PRO A 66 31.13 -9.51 -12.49
C PRO A 66 29.85 -9.42 -11.64
N ASP A 67 28.72 -9.03 -12.25
CA ASP A 67 27.40 -8.87 -11.62
C ASP A 67 26.32 -9.09 -12.68
N ALA A 68 25.67 -10.25 -12.62
CA ALA A 68 24.66 -10.66 -13.59
C ALA A 68 23.35 -9.85 -13.44
N HIS A 69 22.99 -9.40 -12.22
CA HIS A 69 21.84 -8.54 -11.99
C HIS A 69 22.01 -7.16 -12.64
N LYS A 70 23.18 -6.55 -12.46
CA LYS A 70 23.54 -5.28 -13.10
C LYS A 70 23.59 -5.42 -14.63
N ALA A 71 24.19 -6.50 -15.13
CA ALA A 71 24.25 -6.78 -16.55
C ALA A 71 22.85 -6.92 -17.16
N LEU A 72 21.93 -7.64 -16.51
CA LEU A 72 20.53 -7.74 -16.94
C LEU A 72 19.86 -6.35 -17.02
N ALA A 73 20.02 -5.52 -16.00
CA ALA A 73 19.38 -4.20 -15.94
C ALA A 73 19.85 -3.29 -17.08
N LEU A 74 21.16 -3.24 -17.33
CA LEU A 74 21.75 -2.43 -18.40
C LEU A 74 21.38 -2.97 -19.79
N CYS A 75 21.44 -4.30 -19.99
CA CYS A 75 21.00 -4.91 -21.25
C CYS A 75 19.52 -4.67 -21.50
N ALA A 76 18.65 -4.82 -20.50
CA ALA A 76 17.23 -4.55 -20.61
C ALA A 76 16.96 -3.07 -20.97
N ALA A 77 17.69 -2.13 -20.35
CA ALA A 77 17.56 -0.71 -20.68
C ALA A 77 17.86 -0.44 -22.17
N VAL A 78 18.96 -0.99 -22.69
CA VAL A 78 19.33 -0.86 -24.10
C VAL A 78 18.32 -1.58 -25.00
N TRP A 79 17.90 -2.80 -24.64
CA TRP A 79 16.93 -3.61 -25.39
C TRP A 79 15.62 -2.88 -25.64
N TYR A 80 15.12 -2.16 -24.61
CA TYR A 80 13.89 -1.36 -24.72
C TYR A 80 14.12 0.10 -25.15
N GLY A 81 15.31 0.45 -25.65
CA GLY A 81 15.63 1.76 -26.21
C GLY A 81 15.73 2.86 -25.17
N THR A 82 16.29 2.55 -24.00
CA THR A 82 16.56 3.46 -22.87
C THR A 82 15.34 4.31 -22.48
N PRO A 83 14.20 3.69 -22.14
CA PRO A 83 12.93 4.40 -21.97
C PRO A 83 12.95 5.41 -20.83
N ALA A 84 13.76 5.18 -19.78
CA ALA A 84 13.92 6.11 -18.67
C ALA A 84 14.43 7.50 -19.10
N GLY A 85 15.24 7.57 -20.17
CA GLY A 85 15.71 8.84 -20.72
C GLY A 85 14.64 9.66 -21.45
N LYS A 86 13.47 9.05 -21.74
CA LYS A 86 12.33 9.71 -22.40
C LYS A 86 11.23 10.09 -21.41
N LEU A 87 11.42 9.77 -20.13
CA LEU A 87 10.46 10.00 -19.02
C LEU A 87 11.13 10.82 -17.91
N THR A 88 10.37 11.65 -17.24
CA THR A 88 10.78 12.18 -15.94
C THR A 88 10.44 11.14 -14.87
N VAL A 89 11.47 10.46 -14.35
CA VAL A 89 11.27 9.35 -13.40
C VAL A 89 11.42 9.83 -11.98
N VAL A 90 10.45 9.45 -11.12
CA VAL A 90 10.47 9.69 -9.66
C VAL A 90 10.54 8.34 -8.95
N GLY A 91 11.55 8.17 -8.09
CA GLY A 91 11.71 6.98 -7.26
C GLY A 91 11.37 7.24 -5.81
N VAL A 92 10.55 6.41 -5.19
CA VAL A 92 10.16 6.54 -3.78
C VAL A 92 10.66 5.35 -2.99
N THR A 93 11.51 5.59 -1.99
CA THR A 93 12.00 4.57 -1.06
C THR A 93 11.66 4.93 0.38
N GLY A 94 11.80 3.97 1.28
CA GLY A 94 11.50 4.06 2.71
C GLY A 94 10.98 2.73 3.25
N THR A 95 10.76 2.62 4.54
CA THR A 95 10.11 1.43 5.12
C THR A 95 8.62 1.48 4.83
N ASN A 96 7.95 2.56 5.22
CA ASN A 96 6.51 2.76 5.08
C ASN A 96 6.20 3.96 4.18
N GLY A 97 4.97 4.05 3.67
CA GLY A 97 4.48 5.21 2.93
C GLY A 97 4.78 5.21 1.42
N LYS A 98 5.64 4.34 0.91
CA LYS A 98 6.00 4.29 -0.53
C LYS A 98 4.79 4.29 -1.44
N THR A 99 3.88 3.34 -1.26
CA THR A 99 2.69 3.17 -2.10
C THR A 99 1.81 4.43 -2.07
N THR A 100 1.48 4.94 -0.89
CA THR A 100 0.66 6.15 -0.76
C THR A 100 1.32 7.34 -1.43
N THR A 101 2.61 7.56 -1.17
CA THR A 101 3.38 8.67 -1.75
C THR A 101 3.45 8.59 -3.28
N THR A 102 3.69 7.40 -3.86
CA THR A 102 3.72 7.25 -5.33
C THR A 102 2.37 7.55 -5.97
N TYR A 103 1.27 7.11 -5.37
CA TYR A 103 -0.08 7.42 -5.86
C TYR A 103 -0.43 8.90 -5.72
N LEU A 104 -0.02 9.55 -4.62
CA LEU A 104 -0.23 11.00 -4.43
C LEU A 104 0.58 11.80 -5.47
N ILE A 105 1.86 11.48 -5.68
CA ILE A 105 2.70 12.16 -6.69
C ILE A 105 2.06 12.00 -8.08
N LYS A 106 1.61 10.78 -8.45
CA LYS A 106 0.91 10.54 -9.71
C LYS A 106 -0.30 11.46 -9.85
N GLN A 107 -1.20 11.45 -8.88
CA GLN A 107 -2.41 12.27 -8.91
C GLN A 107 -2.11 13.78 -8.96
N LEU A 108 -1.12 14.24 -8.20
CA LEU A 108 -0.69 15.64 -8.21
C LEU A 108 -0.18 16.06 -9.59
N LEU A 109 0.69 15.27 -10.23
CA LEU A 109 1.20 15.57 -11.58
C LEU A 109 0.09 15.56 -12.63
N GLU A 110 -0.84 14.64 -12.54
CA GLU A 110 -1.99 14.57 -13.45
C GLU A 110 -2.89 15.81 -13.32
N ARG A 111 -3.19 16.24 -12.08
CA ARG A 111 -4.06 17.38 -11.81
C ARG A 111 -3.40 18.73 -12.11
N THR A 112 -2.12 18.89 -11.77
CA THR A 112 -1.45 20.20 -11.88
C THR A 112 -0.82 20.43 -13.25
N LYS A 113 -0.36 19.37 -13.93
CA LYS A 113 0.31 19.46 -15.24
C LYS A 113 -0.51 18.90 -16.39
N GLY A 114 -1.67 18.26 -16.12
CA GLY A 114 -2.41 17.53 -17.16
C GLY A 114 -1.62 16.39 -17.79
N ALA A 115 -0.61 15.88 -17.07
CA ALA A 115 0.34 14.90 -17.59
C ALA A 115 -0.24 13.49 -17.59
N LYS A 116 0.17 12.63 -18.53
CA LYS A 116 -0.01 11.19 -18.41
C LYS A 116 1.13 10.62 -17.58
N VAL A 117 0.79 9.91 -16.50
CA VAL A 117 1.76 9.41 -15.52
C VAL A 117 1.66 7.89 -15.40
N GLY A 118 2.78 7.19 -15.60
CA GLY A 118 2.90 5.78 -15.28
C GLY A 118 3.23 5.55 -13.80
N LEU A 119 2.85 4.38 -13.26
CA LEU A 119 3.15 4.00 -11.88
C LEU A 119 3.61 2.55 -11.82
N ILE A 120 4.68 2.29 -11.06
CA ILE A 120 5.17 0.94 -10.75
C ILE A 120 5.14 0.79 -9.23
N GLY A 121 4.37 -0.18 -8.70
CA GLY A 121 4.25 -0.33 -7.26
C GLY A 121 3.56 -1.60 -6.77
N THR A 122 3.41 -1.70 -5.47
CA THR A 122 2.97 -2.90 -4.75
C THR A 122 1.55 -3.35 -5.12
N ASN A 123 0.61 -2.41 -5.25
CA ASN A 123 -0.79 -2.78 -5.48
C ASN A 123 -1.05 -3.16 -6.94
N GLN A 124 -0.46 -2.42 -7.86
CA GLN A 124 -0.59 -2.60 -9.31
C GLN A 124 0.43 -1.72 -10.02
N ASN A 125 0.70 -2.03 -11.27
CA ASN A 125 1.35 -1.10 -12.18
C ASN A 125 0.28 -0.38 -13.02
N LEU A 126 0.51 0.90 -13.33
CA LEU A 126 -0.39 1.69 -14.16
C LEU A 126 0.37 2.26 -15.35
N ILE A 127 -0.19 2.10 -16.54
CA ILE A 127 0.27 2.83 -17.74
C ILE A 127 -0.85 3.82 -18.07
N SER A 128 -0.69 5.08 -17.64
CA SER A 128 -1.80 6.02 -17.53
C SER A 128 -2.94 5.41 -16.68
N ASP A 129 -4.09 5.11 -17.27
CA ASP A 129 -5.24 4.51 -16.59
C ASP A 129 -5.34 2.98 -16.73
N LYS A 130 -4.46 2.38 -17.56
CA LYS A 130 -4.48 0.93 -17.76
C LYS A 130 -3.76 0.22 -16.62
N THR A 131 -4.49 -0.63 -15.90
CA THR A 131 -3.95 -1.49 -14.84
C THR A 131 -3.22 -2.70 -15.38
N ILE A 132 -2.03 -2.98 -14.86
CA ILE A 132 -1.24 -4.19 -15.10
C ILE A 132 -0.99 -4.85 -13.75
N PRO A 133 -1.34 -6.12 -13.57
CA PRO A 133 -1.07 -6.86 -12.34
C PRO A 133 0.43 -6.87 -11.99
N THR A 134 0.72 -6.93 -10.71
CA THR A 134 2.07 -7.08 -10.18
C THR A 134 2.08 -8.09 -9.03
N ASP A 135 3.19 -8.75 -8.83
CA ASP A 135 3.46 -9.68 -7.73
C ASP A 135 4.57 -9.15 -6.78
N ARG A 136 5.18 -8.01 -7.14
CA ARG A 136 6.29 -7.40 -6.39
C ARG A 136 6.17 -5.89 -6.36
N THR A 137 6.61 -5.29 -5.24
CA THR A 137 6.70 -3.83 -5.07
C THR A 137 7.51 -3.16 -6.19
N THR A 138 8.67 -3.74 -6.49
CA THR A 138 9.53 -3.34 -7.61
C THR A 138 9.83 -4.61 -8.40
N PRO A 139 9.33 -4.76 -9.62
CA PRO A 139 9.59 -5.92 -10.46
C PRO A 139 11.08 -6.14 -10.76
N ASP A 140 11.41 -7.24 -11.41
CA ASP A 140 12.75 -7.47 -11.96
C ASP A 140 13.12 -6.42 -13.03
N ALA A 141 14.42 -6.28 -13.30
CA ALA A 141 14.94 -5.23 -14.18
C ALA A 141 14.37 -5.30 -15.62
N LEU A 142 14.16 -6.50 -16.16
CA LEU A 142 13.59 -6.68 -17.48
C LEU A 142 12.13 -6.20 -17.54
N THR A 143 11.36 -6.55 -16.52
CA THR A 143 9.96 -6.11 -16.38
C THR A 143 9.88 -4.60 -16.16
N VAL A 144 10.76 -4.01 -15.33
CA VAL A 144 10.80 -2.54 -15.11
C VAL A 144 11.04 -1.80 -16.42
N GLN A 145 12.06 -2.20 -17.21
CA GLN A 145 12.38 -1.52 -18.47
C GLN A 145 11.26 -1.69 -19.51
N ARG A 146 10.63 -2.88 -19.56
CA ARG A 146 9.46 -3.12 -20.41
C ARG A 146 8.29 -2.21 -20.05
N LEU A 147 7.99 -2.06 -18.76
CA LEU A 147 6.91 -1.16 -18.28
C LEU A 147 7.21 0.29 -18.64
N LEU A 148 8.44 0.76 -18.43
CA LEU A 148 8.84 2.12 -18.82
C LEU A 148 8.72 2.34 -20.34
N ALA A 149 9.10 1.36 -21.19
CA ALA A 149 8.91 1.45 -22.63
C ALA A 149 7.41 1.54 -22.99
N GLN A 150 6.57 0.71 -22.39
CA GLN A 150 5.12 0.77 -22.59
C GLN A 150 4.51 2.11 -22.13
N MET A 151 5.05 2.74 -21.06
CA MET A 151 4.64 4.07 -20.65
C MET A 151 5.00 5.13 -21.69
N VAL A 152 6.21 5.06 -22.28
CA VAL A 152 6.62 5.94 -23.39
C VAL A 152 5.68 5.77 -24.59
N ASP A 153 5.39 4.54 -24.99
CA ASP A 153 4.50 4.23 -26.12
C ASP A 153 3.07 4.73 -25.88
N ALA A 154 2.61 4.72 -24.65
CA ALA A 154 1.30 5.26 -24.24
C ALA A 154 1.27 6.81 -24.13
N GLY A 155 2.41 7.48 -24.35
CA GLY A 155 2.55 8.93 -24.26
C GLY A 155 2.61 9.46 -22.83
N CYS A 156 3.04 8.64 -21.87
CA CYS A 156 3.38 9.14 -20.54
C CYS A 156 4.60 10.06 -20.62
N THR A 157 4.61 11.12 -19.83
CA THR A 157 5.76 12.04 -19.69
C THR A 157 6.46 11.84 -18.35
N TYR A 158 5.78 11.23 -17.39
CA TYR A 158 6.29 10.91 -16.06
C TYR A 158 6.11 9.43 -15.75
N ALA A 159 7.05 8.89 -14.97
CA ALA A 159 6.93 7.58 -14.33
C ALA A 159 7.25 7.73 -12.83
N VAL A 160 6.36 7.26 -11.97
CA VAL A 160 6.54 7.25 -10.52
C VAL A 160 6.64 5.80 -10.07
N MET A 161 7.68 5.45 -9.29
CA MET A 161 7.85 4.07 -8.89
C MET A 161 8.27 3.89 -7.44
N GLU A 162 7.75 2.83 -6.82
CA GLU A 162 8.26 2.33 -5.55
C GLU A 162 9.61 1.64 -5.78
N VAL A 163 10.63 2.05 -5.01
CA VAL A 163 11.96 1.46 -5.05
C VAL A 163 12.28 0.80 -3.71
N SER A 164 12.12 -0.53 -3.65
CA SER A 164 12.41 -1.31 -2.45
C SER A 164 13.92 -1.48 -2.22
N SER A 165 14.34 -1.70 -0.98
CA SER A 165 15.74 -1.97 -0.65
C SER A 165 16.27 -3.23 -1.35
N HIS A 166 15.45 -4.28 -1.45
CA HIS A 166 15.79 -5.48 -2.23
C HIS A 166 16.03 -5.16 -3.71
N ALA A 167 15.22 -4.27 -4.30
CA ALA A 167 15.41 -3.88 -5.70
C ALA A 167 16.74 -3.13 -5.91
N LEU A 168 17.12 -2.30 -4.95
CA LEU A 168 18.40 -1.57 -4.97
C LEU A 168 19.59 -2.52 -4.78
N MET A 169 19.47 -3.51 -3.89
CA MET A 169 20.52 -4.52 -3.67
C MET A 169 20.68 -5.46 -4.87
N GLN A 170 19.58 -5.77 -5.56
CA GLN A 170 19.54 -6.65 -6.73
C GLN A 170 19.62 -5.88 -8.06
N SER A 171 20.08 -4.63 -8.05
CA SER A 171 20.30 -3.79 -9.24
C SER A 171 19.08 -3.69 -10.19
N ARG A 172 17.83 -3.91 -9.68
CA ARG A 172 16.63 -3.96 -10.53
C ARG A 172 16.31 -2.63 -11.22
N VAL A 173 16.84 -1.54 -10.66
CA VAL A 173 16.64 -0.16 -11.17
C VAL A 173 17.95 0.45 -11.70
N GLU A 174 18.99 -0.35 -11.87
CA GLU A 174 20.26 0.11 -12.45
C GLU A 174 20.03 0.61 -13.88
N GLY A 175 20.72 1.69 -14.25
CA GLY A 175 20.56 2.34 -15.56
C GLY A 175 19.34 3.27 -15.66
N ILE A 176 18.59 3.47 -14.56
CA ILE A 176 17.54 4.49 -14.47
C ILE A 176 18.10 5.73 -13.82
N ARG A 177 18.04 6.87 -14.50
CA ARG A 177 18.29 8.18 -13.88
C ARG A 177 16.98 8.73 -13.34
N PHE A 178 16.90 8.89 -12.01
CA PHE A 178 15.75 9.50 -11.36
C PHE A 178 15.92 11.03 -11.33
N ARG A 179 14.92 11.76 -11.80
CA ARG A 179 14.90 13.21 -11.63
C ARG A 179 14.73 13.57 -10.16
N VAL A 180 13.87 12.83 -9.44
CA VAL A 180 13.63 12.99 -8.00
C VAL A 180 13.69 11.65 -7.31
N GLY A 181 14.48 11.55 -6.25
CA GLY A 181 14.46 10.48 -5.28
C GLY A 181 13.76 10.93 -4.00
N VAL A 182 12.80 10.15 -3.52
CA VAL A 182 12.04 10.46 -2.29
C VAL A 182 12.37 9.46 -1.20
N PHE A 183 12.71 9.93 0.00
CA PHE A 183 12.86 9.11 1.20
C PHE A 183 11.78 9.44 2.22
N THR A 184 10.94 8.44 2.55
CA THR A 184 9.81 8.65 3.48
C THR A 184 10.19 8.45 4.93
N ASN A 185 10.81 7.31 5.28
CA ASN A 185 11.25 6.96 6.64
C ASN A 185 12.08 5.66 6.65
N LEU A 186 12.79 5.42 7.77
CA LEU A 186 13.45 4.16 8.05
C LEU A 186 13.10 3.65 9.45
N THR A 187 12.34 2.57 9.52
CA THR A 187 12.01 1.84 10.75
C THR A 187 12.43 0.38 10.63
N GLN A 188 12.45 -0.35 11.74
CA GLN A 188 12.89 -1.74 11.74
C GLN A 188 12.00 -2.61 10.85
N ASP A 189 12.60 -3.16 9.78
CA ASP A 189 11.98 -4.09 8.84
C ASP A 189 13.10 -4.80 8.05
N HIS A 190 12.80 -5.97 7.46
CA HIS A 190 13.71 -6.70 6.57
C HIS A 190 15.11 -6.96 7.13
N LEU A 191 15.28 -7.09 8.47
CA LEU A 191 16.57 -7.39 9.08
C LEU A 191 17.00 -8.85 8.86
N ASP A 192 16.08 -9.74 8.52
CA ASP A 192 16.33 -11.07 8.01
C ASP A 192 17.18 -11.06 6.72
N TYR A 193 17.03 -10.04 5.89
CA TYR A 193 17.77 -9.83 4.65
C TYR A 193 18.98 -8.91 4.83
N HIS A 194 18.82 -7.77 5.51
CA HIS A 194 19.87 -6.75 5.61
C HIS A 194 20.79 -6.94 6.81
N GLY A 195 20.42 -7.74 7.82
CA GLY A 195 21.17 -7.98 9.04
C GLY A 195 21.10 -6.83 10.05
N THR A 196 21.41 -5.59 9.65
CA THR A 196 21.43 -4.41 10.53
C THR A 196 20.64 -3.23 9.95
N MET A 197 20.27 -2.27 10.80
CA MET A 197 19.62 -1.03 10.36
C MET A 197 20.53 -0.17 9.50
N GLU A 198 21.83 -0.18 9.79
CA GLU A 198 22.85 0.52 9.00
C GLU A 198 22.93 -0.03 7.58
N ALA A 199 23.00 -1.35 7.41
CA ALA A 199 23.02 -1.99 6.09
C ALA A 199 21.69 -1.75 5.34
N TYR A 200 20.56 -1.71 6.06
CA TYR A 200 19.26 -1.39 5.49
C TYR A 200 19.20 0.07 5.00
N CYS A 201 19.76 1.01 5.77
CA CYS A 201 19.93 2.41 5.35
C CYS A 201 20.82 2.51 4.12
N ASP A 202 21.99 1.86 4.15
CA ASP A 202 22.97 1.87 3.05
C ASP A 202 22.40 1.24 1.76
N ALA A 203 21.52 0.25 1.88
CA ALA A 203 20.78 -0.30 0.74
C ALA A 203 19.85 0.73 0.11
N LYS A 204 19.12 1.52 0.92
CA LYS A 204 18.22 2.57 0.40
C LYS A 204 18.98 3.78 -0.14
N SER A 205 20.16 4.10 0.41
CA SER A 205 20.97 5.24 -0.04
C SER A 205 21.38 5.11 -1.52
N ARG A 206 21.45 3.87 -2.06
CA ARG A 206 21.76 3.62 -3.48
C ARG A 206 20.78 4.27 -4.46
N LEU A 207 19.53 4.55 -4.05
CA LEU A 207 18.61 5.32 -4.89
C LEU A 207 19.17 6.71 -5.19
N PHE A 208 19.81 7.33 -4.20
CA PHE A 208 20.29 8.71 -4.31
C PHE A 208 21.59 8.82 -5.12
N ASP A 209 22.33 7.71 -5.27
CA ASP A 209 23.45 7.65 -6.21
C ASP A 209 23.00 7.81 -7.69
N GLN A 210 21.69 7.64 -7.95
CA GLN A 210 21.06 7.68 -9.28
C GLN A 210 20.05 8.85 -9.44
N CYS A 211 20.01 9.82 -8.48
CA CYS A 211 19.05 10.93 -8.47
C CYS A 211 19.72 12.26 -8.77
N ASP A 212 18.93 13.19 -9.34
CA ASP A 212 19.33 14.60 -9.45
C ASP A 212 18.95 15.39 -8.20
N ILE A 213 17.74 15.19 -7.68
CA ILE A 213 17.18 15.88 -6.52
C ILE A 213 16.75 14.84 -5.47
N ALA A 214 17.10 15.08 -4.22
CA ALA A 214 16.70 14.26 -3.08
C ALA A 214 15.63 14.99 -2.24
N CYS A 215 14.39 14.49 -2.24
CA CYS A 215 13.33 14.94 -1.33
C CYS A 215 13.27 13.99 -0.14
N VAL A 216 13.64 14.44 1.05
CA VAL A 216 13.86 13.56 2.20
C VAL A 216 13.17 14.04 3.46
N ASN A 217 12.69 13.09 4.25
CA ASN A 217 12.14 13.37 5.57
C ASN A 217 13.24 13.84 6.52
N GLY A 218 13.29 15.15 6.80
CA GLY A 218 14.31 15.74 7.67
C GLY A 218 14.11 15.45 9.16
N ASP A 219 12.93 14.93 9.55
CA ASP A 219 12.64 14.52 10.93
C ASP A 219 13.09 13.05 11.19
N ASP A 220 13.48 12.30 10.16
CA ASP A 220 13.97 10.93 10.31
C ASP A 220 15.45 10.91 10.66
N ALA A 221 15.81 10.21 11.74
CA ALA A 221 17.17 10.15 12.26
C ALA A 221 18.19 9.52 11.29
N TRP A 222 17.74 8.79 10.27
CA TRP A 222 18.59 8.16 9.28
C TRP A 222 18.90 9.02 8.05
N THR A 223 18.24 10.17 7.92
CA THR A 223 18.35 11.04 6.74
C THR A 223 19.79 11.47 6.45
N GLU A 224 20.54 11.90 7.47
CA GLU A 224 21.93 12.35 7.29
C GLU A 224 22.86 11.19 6.85
N ARG A 225 22.68 9.98 7.40
CA ARG A 225 23.42 8.79 6.96
C ARG A 225 23.04 8.41 5.53
N LEU A 226 21.75 8.41 5.22
CA LEU A 226 21.23 8.05 3.90
C LEU A 226 21.79 8.95 2.80
N LEU A 227 21.99 10.23 3.07
CA LEU A 227 22.51 11.21 2.12
C LEU A 227 24.03 11.46 2.24
N ALA A 228 24.76 10.70 3.04
CA ALA A 228 26.18 10.95 3.32
C ALA A 228 27.07 11.05 2.06
N ARG A 229 26.66 10.40 0.95
CA ARG A 229 27.38 10.44 -0.35
C ARG A 229 26.70 11.27 -1.41
N PHE A 230 25.49 11.78 -1.13
CA PHE A 230 24.72 12.55 -2.09
C PHE A 230 25.26 13.98 -2.23
N THR A 231 25.49 14.43 -3.45
CA THR A 231 26.04 15.76 -3.76
C THR A 231 25.09 16.60 -4.62
N GLY A 232 23.90 16.08 -4.92
CA GLY A 232 22.87 16.80 -5.69
C GLY A 232 22.08 17.80 -4.85
N GLU A 233 21.01 18.30 -5.42
CA GLU A 233 20.06 19.19 -4.75
C GLU A 233 19.26 18.43 -3.69
N ARG A 234 19.21 18.96 -2.47
CA ARG A 234 18.49 18.39 -1.33
C ARG A 234 17.31 19.29 -0.98
N VAL A 235 16.14 18.69 -0.79
CA VAL A 235 14.92 19.32 -0.27
C VAL A 235 14.43 18.48 0.91
N THR A 236 14.33 19.08 2.08
CA THR A 236 13.86 18.42 3.30
C THR A 236 12.39 18.72 3.55
N PHE A 237 11.65 17.74 4.07
CA PHE A 237 10.28 17.93 4.50
C PHE A 237 10.03 17.29 5.87
N GLY A 238 9.09 17.85 6.64
CA GLY A 238 8.76 17.35 7.96
C GLY A 238 7.89 18.28 8.78
N GLN A 239 7.80 18.05 10.08
CA GLN A 239 7.17 18.94 11.05
C GLN A 239 8.20 19.83 11.77
N GLY A 240 9.47 19.44 11.78
CA GLY A 240 10.57 20.24 12.32
C GLY A 240 10.72 21.53 11.52
N MET A 241 10.88 22.67 12.23
CA MET A 241 10.95 24.01 11.64
C MET A 241 12.21 24.28 10.82
N THR A 242 13.15 23.34 10.79
CA THR A 242 14.39 23.43 10.01
C THR A 242 14.28 22.79 8.62
N ASN A 243 13.12 22.23 8.30
CA ASN A 243 12.85 21.63 6.99
C ASN A 243 12.50 22.72 5.95
N ASP A 244 12.82 22.47 4.69
CA ASP A 244 12.48 23.35 3.57
C ASP A 244 10.97 23.39 3.30
N LEU A 245 10.26 22.28 3.56
CA LEU A 245 8.80 22.19 3.52
C LEU A 245 8.28 21.68 4.87
N VAL A 246 7.57 22.52 5.59
CA VAL A 246 7.06 22.25 6.94
C VAL A 246 5.55 22.02 6.93
N GLY A 247 5.10 20.91 7.57
CA GLY A 247 3.70 20.66 7.87
C GLY A 247 3.29 21.28 9.21
N TRP A 248 2.83 22.51 9.19
CA TRP A 248 2.54 23.29 10.40
C TRP A 248 1.07 23.20 10.80
N ARG A 249 0.78 23.29 12.11
CA ARG A 249 -0.57 23.25 12.68
C ARG A 249 -1.40 22.05 12.23
N ALA A 250 -0.77 20.89 12.13
CA ALA A 250 -1.47 19.67 11.73
C ALA A 250 -2.59 19.31 12.74
N ARG A 251 -3.79 19.02 12.20
CA ARG A 251 -4.95 18.52 12.92
C ARG A 251 -5.34 17.18 12.34
N TYR A 252 -5.42 16.17 13.19
CA TYR A 252 -5.72 14.80 12.82
C TYR A 252 -7.20 14.55 13.10
N GLU A 253 -7.96 14.28 12.05
CA GLU A 253 -9.39 13.96 12.09
C GLU A 253 -9.60 12.50 11.69
N ASN A 254 -10.77 11.94 11.97
CA ASN A 254 -11.04 10.51 11.69
C ASN A 254 -11.02 10.14 10.20
N ASP A 255 -11.14 11.09 9.29
CA ASP A 255 -11.20 10.89 7.85
C ASP A 255 -10.13 11.67 7.07
N CYS A 256 -9.42 12.60 7.72
CA CYS A 256 -8.42 13.43 7.05
C CYS A 256 -7.35 13.99 7.99
N VAL A 257 -6.33 14.58 7.40
CA VAL A 257 -5.37 15.46 8.10
C VAL A 257 -5.41 16.83 7.45
N ARG A 258 -5.63 17.89 8.24
CA ARG A 258 -5.56 19.30 7.83
C ARG A 258 -4.26 19.90 8.34
N PHE A 259 -3.60 20.67 7.52
CA PHE A 259 -2.34 21.34 7.91
C PHE A 259 -2.06 22.54 7.02
N THR A 260 -1.13 23.38 7.44
CA THR A 260 -0.56 24.43 6.59
C THR A 260 0.79 23.93 6.07
N ALA A 261 0.94 23.81 4.77
CA ALA A 261 2.23 23.55 4.12
C ALA A 261 2.99 24.86 4.01
N CYS A 262 4.17 24.95 4.64
CA CYS A 262 4.97 26.18 4.70
C CYS A 262 6.35 25.94 4.09
N THR A 263 6.79 26.87 3.27
CA THR A 263 8.18 27.07 2.85
C THR A 263 8.66 28.44 3.33
N ASP A 264 9.91 28.82 3.09
CA ASP A 264 10.41 30.16 3.41
C ASP A 264 9.67 31.27 2.64
N LEU A 265 9.06 30.97 1.49
CA LEU A 265 8.43 31.94 0.60
C LEU A 265 6.90 31.92 0.65
N ASP A 266 6.31 30.74 0.85
CA ASP A 266 4.87 30.49 0.67
C ASP A 266 4.29 29.68 1.83
N HIS A 267 3.00 29.87 2.08
CA HIS A 267 2.23 29.03 3.01
C HIS A 267 0.82 28.79 2.47
N GLU A 268 0.38 27.53 2.48
CA GLU A 268 -0.90 27.11 1.92
C GLU A 268 -1.64 26.18 2.88
N GLU A 269 -2.88 26.51 3.21
CA GLU A 269 -3.77 25.61 3.95
C GLU A 269 -4.23 24.49 3.03
N THR A 270 -4.10 23.25 3.49
CA THR A 270 -4.47 22.08 2.71
C THR A 270 -4.95 20.94 3.58
N ARG A 271 -5.45 19.89 2.93
CA ARG A 271 -5.84 18.64 3.60
C ARG A 271 -5.53 17.43 2.73
N ILE A 272 -5.36 16.30 3.38
CA ILE A 272 -5.34 15.00 2.73
C ILE A 272 -6.45 14.12 3.32
N GLY A 273 -7.30 13.52 2.47
CA GLY A 273 -8.41 12.63 2.85
C GLY A 273 -7.94 11.21 3.23
N ILE A 274 -6.84 11.10 3.97
CA ILE A 274 -6.30 9.88 4.55
C ILE A 274 -5.94 10.23 6.01
N PRO A 275 -6.54 9.60 7.03
CA PRO A 275 -6.26 9.92 8.41
C PRO A 275 -4.89 9.45 8.88
N GLY A 276 -4.46 9.94 10.04
CA GLY A 276 -3.26 9.51 10.74
C GLY A 276 -1.99 10.31 10.44
N GLY A 277 -1.08 10.34 11.43
CA GLY A 277 0.14 11.15 11.37
C GLY A 277 1.07 10.81 10.20
N PHE A 278 1.13 9.54 9.78
CA PHE A 278 1.92 9.13 8.61
C PHE A 278 1.41 9.78 7.31
N SER A 279 0.13 10.13 7.23
CA SER A 279 -0.48 10.75 6.04
C SER A 279 0.02 12.17 5.83
N LEU A 280 0.32 12.90 6.92
CA LEU A 280 0.99 14.18 6.83
C LEU A 280 2.36 14.06 6.14
N TYR A 281 3.18 13.10 6.60
CA TYR A 281 4.51 12.89 6.00
C TYR A 281 4.43 12.42 4.55
N ASN A 282 3.47 11.55 4.20
CA ASN A 282 3.25 11.14 2.81
C ASN A 282 2.79 12.32 1.93
N ALA A 283 1.95 13.20 2.46
CA ALA A 283 1.52 14.42 1.79
C ALA A 283 2.71 15.37 1.57
N LEU A 284 3.51 15.65 2.61
CA LEU A 284 4.69 16.50 2.52
C LEU A 284 5.73 15.94 1.54
N ALA A 285 6.00 14.62 1.59
CA ALA A 285 6.86 13.94 0.63
C ALA A 285 6.38 14.12 -0.82
N SER A 286 5.06 14.05 -1.03
CA SER A 286 4.47 14.20 -2.36
C SER A 286 4.50 15.65 -2.83
N LEU A 287 4.18 16.61 -1.95
CA LEU A 287 4.29 18.05 -2.24
C LEU A 287 5.74 18.45 -2.57
N SER A 288 6.71 18.02 -1.74
CA SER A 288 8.14 18.26 -1.97
C SER A 288 8.59 17.72 -3.33
N ALA A 289 8.19 16.49 -3.68
CA ALA A 289 8.56 15.88 -4.96
C ALA A 289 7.98 16.64 -6.17
N VAL A 290 6.72 17.09 -6.12
CA VAL A 290 6.13 17.80 -7.26
C VAL A 290 6.62 19.25 -7.33
N GLN A 291 6.96 19.88 -6.22
CA GLN A 291 7.65 21.20 -6.21
C GLN A 291 9.03 21.10 -6.84
N ALA A 292 9.81 20.06 -6.54
CA ALA A 292 11.09 19.77 -7.19
C ALA A 292 10.96 19.56 -8.72
N LEU A 293 9.74 19.24 -9.19
CA LEU A 293 9.38 19.14 -10.61
C LEU A 293 8.75 20.43 -11.17
N GLY A 294 8.83 21.54 -10.42
CA GLY A 294 8.37 22.86 -10.85
C GLY A 294 6.86 23.07 -10.78
N VAL A 295 6.17 22.42 -9.84
CA VAL A 295 4.76 22.72 -9.51
C VAL A 295 4.74 23.74 -8.36
N PRO A 296 4.06 24.89 -8.48
CA PRO A 296 3.90 25.83 -7.39
C PRO A 296 3.22 25.20 -6.17
N LEU A 297 3.59 25.62 -4.95
CA LEU A 297 3.01 25.08 -3.72
C LEU A 297 1.48 25.27 -3.68
N SER A 298 0.99 26.43 -4.10
CA SER A 298 -0.44 26.74 -4.17
C SER A 298 -1.24 25.76 -5.02
N ASP A 299 -0.72 25.40 -6.20
CA ASP A 299 -1.37 24.47 -7.11
C ASP A 299 -1.32 23.04 -6.56
N ALA A 300 -0.16 22.65 -6.00
CA ALA A 300 0.04 21.34 -5.39
C ALA A 300 -0.84 21.15 -4.15
N ALA A 301 -0.92 22.14 -3.26
CA ALA A 301 -1.73 22.12 -2.05
C ALA A 301 -3.24 22.04 -2.39
N LYS A 302 -3.70 22.81 -3.37
CA LYS A 302 -5.08 22.73 -3.86
C LYS A 302 -5.39 21.35 -4.44
N ALA A 303 -4.53 20.83 -5.32
CA ALA A 303 -4.72 19.54 -5.94
C ALA A 303 -4.69 18.39 -4.91
N LEU A 304 -3.91 18.51 -3.83
CA LEU A 304 -3.85 17.53 -2.74
C LEU A 304 -5.21 17.32 -2.07
N THR A 305 -6.03 18.38 -1.93
CA THR A 305 -7.36 18.29 -1.32
C THR A 305 -8.32 17.40 -2.11
N GLU A 306 -8.05 17.19 -3.40
CA GLU A 306 -8.83 16.37 -4.31
C GLU A 306 -8.24 14.97 -4.51
N CYS A 307 -7.05 14.72 -3.95
CA CYS A 307 -6.42 13.41 -4.04
C CYS A 307 -7.19 12.38 -3.21
N VAL A 308 -7.36 11.21 -3.80
CA VAL A 308 -7.99 10.07 -3.12
C VAL A 308 -6.93 9.13 -2.57
N GLY A 309 -7.24 8.47 -1.45
CA GLY A 309 -6.40 7.45 -0.86
C GLY A 309 -6.17 6.25 -1.79
N VAL A 310 -5.24 5.41 -1.41
CA VAL A 310 -4.92 4.18 -2.14
C VAL A 310 -5.83 3.06 -1.66
N LYS A 311 -6.43 2.32 -2.59
CA LYS A 311 -7.25 1.16 -2.26
C LYS A 311 -6.52 0.22 -1.29
N GLY A 312 -7.16 -0.03 -0.14
CA GLY A 312 -6.65 -0.94 0.88
C GLY A 312 -5.41 -0.45 1.65
N ARG A 313 -5.17 0.85 1.70
CA ARG A 313 -4.11 1.47 2.51
C ARG A 313 -4.69 2.60 3.36
N CYS A 314 -5.10 2.28 4.58
CA CYS A 314 -5.83 3.19 5.47
C CYS A 314 -6.98 3.89 4.71
N GLU A 315 -7.69 3.13 3.90
CA GLU A 315 -8.72 3.63 3.00
C GLU A 315 -9.99 3.91 3.78
N VAL A 316 -10.39 5.17 3.87
CA VAL A 316 -11.68 5.55 4.45
C VAL A 316 -12.79 5.22 3.45
N VAL A 317 -13.75 4.40 3.88
CA VAL A 317 -14.95 4.11 3.09
C VAL A 317 -15.96 5.25 3.29
N PRO A 318 -16.32 5.99 2.23
CA PRO A 318 -17.29 7.09 2.37
C PRO A 318 -18.68 6.54 2.69
N LEU A 319 -19.18 6.85 3.89
CA LEU A 319 -20.50 6.49 4.41
C LEU A 319 -21.16 7.69 5.08
N SER A 320 -22.49 7.79 4.98
CA SER A 320 -23.25 8.74 5.81
C SER A 320 -23.52 8.13 7.19
N ALA A 321 -22.45 7.78 7.92
CA ALA A 321 -22.49 7.15 9.23
C ALA A 321 -21.92 8.08 10.29
N PRO A 322 -22.34 7.97 11.58
CA PRO A 322 -21.74 8.72 12.67
C PRO A 322 -20.39 8.16 13.15
N PHE A 323 -19.88 7.13 12.49
CA PHE A 323 -18.61 6.45 12.72
C PHE A 323 -17.81 6.33 11.42
N THR A 324 -16.53 6.04 11.53
CA THR A 324 -15.63 5.87 10.38
C THR A 324 -15.35 4.40 10.11
N VAL A 325 -15.27 4.00 8.83
CA VAL A 325 -14.82 2.66 8.42
C VAL A 325 -13.54 2.78 7.60
N ILE A 326 -12.51 2.04 8.01
CA ILE A 326 -11.20 2.03 7.37
C ILE A 326 -10.90 0.62 6.87
N ILE A 327 -10.41 0.49 5.64
CA ILE A 327 -9.93 -0.77 5.06
C ILE A 327 -8.41 -0.71 4.91
N ASP A 328 -7.70 -1.73 5.39
CA ASP A 328 -6.24 -1.84 5.27
C ASP A 328 -5.77 -3.26 4.91
N TYR A 329 -4.66 -3.34 4.20
CA TYR A 329 -4.04 -4.61 3.78
C TYR A 329 -3.21 -5.28 4.90
N ALA A 330 -3.24 -4.78 6.11
CA ALA A 330 -2.49 -5.29 7.25
C ALA A 330 -2.84 -6.77 7.55
N HIS A 331 -2.02 -7.69 7.10
CA HIS A 331 -2.18 -9.15 7.21
C HIS A 331 -0.99 -9.83 7.93
N THR A 332 -0.10 -9.03 8.51
CA THR A 332 1.05 -9.45 9.32
C THR A 332 0.98 -8.83 10.71
N PRO A 333 1.67 -9.38 11.73
CA PRO A 333 1.71 -8.80 13.07
C PRO A 333 2.13 -7.32 13.05
N ASP A 334 3.20 -6.98 12.34
CA ASP A 334 3.72 -5.62 12.28
C ASP A 334 2.78 -4.68 11.51
N GLY A 335 2.21 -5.15 10.39
CA GLY A 335 1.18 -4.41 9.65
C GLY A 335 -0.03 -4.09 10.53
N LEU A 336 -0.55 -5.09 11.25
CA LEU A 336 -1.69 -4.93 12.15
C LEU A 336 -1.38 -3.97 13.30
N LYS A 337 -0.18 -4.10 13.91
CA LYS A 337 0.28 -3.17 14.95
C LYS A 337 0.34 -1.74 14.41
N ASN A 338 0.91 -1.53 13.24
CA ASN A 338 1.09 -0.21 12.66
C ASN A 338 -0.25 0.47 12.37
N ILE A 339 -1.19 -0.21 11.72
CA ILE A 339 -2.50 0.40 11.41
C ILE A 339 -3.29 0.68 12.67
N LEU A 340 -3.37 -0.28 13.63
CA LEU A 340 -4.14 -0.08 14.85
C LEU A 340 -3.52 1.00 15.74
N SER A 341 -2.19 1.04 15.92
CA SER A 341 -1.52 2.13 16.64
C SER A 341 -1.77 3.49 15.99
N THR A 342 -1.81 3.54 14.67
CA THR A 342 -2.12 4.77 13.94
C THR A 342 -3.55 5.21 14.20
N VAL A 343 -4.51 4.28 14.11
CA VAL A 343 -5.93 4.58 14.35
C VAL A 343 -6.16 5.03 15.80
N CYS A 344 -5.56 4.35 16.78
CA CYS A 344 -5.60 4.80 18.19
C CYS A 344 -5.07 6.22 18.40
N GLY A 345 -4.16 6.69 17.55
CA GLY A 345 -3.57 8.03 17.63
C GLY A 345 -4.51 9.16 17.19
N PHE A 346 -5.61 8.85 16.48
CA PHE A 346 -6.57 9.87 16.03
C PHE A 346 -8.04 9.54 16.33
N ALA A 347 -8.37 8.31 16.73
CA ALA A 347 -9.75 7.92 17.02
C ALA A 347 -10.28 8.67 18.24
N ASP A 348 -11.42 9.36 18.09
CA ASP A 348 -12.13 10.04 19.18
C ASP A 348 -13.04 9.10 19.97
N GLY A 349 -13.40 7.94 19.40
CA GLY A 349 -14.22 6.89 19.99
C GLY A 349 -13.48 5.57 20.09
N ARG A 350 -14.23 4.45 20.17
CA ARG A 350 -13.66 3.10 20.26
C ARG A 350 -13.04 2.70 18.93
N VAL A 351 -11.98 1.90 19.00
CA VAL A 351 -11.39 1.19 17.85
C VAL A 351 -11.95 -0.24 17.80
N ILE A 352 -12.67 -0.57 16.75
CA ILE A 352 -13.20 -1.92 16.48
C ILE A 352 -12.36 -2.56 15.40
N ALA A 353 -11.50 -3.53 15.78
CA ALA A 353 -10.61 -4.22 14.85
C ALA A 353 -11.26 -5.49 14.31
N LEU A 354 -11.48 -5.57 13.00
CA LEU A 354 -11.90 -6.79 12.30
C LEU A 354 -10.72 -7.35 11.50
N PHE A 355 -10.31 -8.59 11.80
CA PHE A 355 -9.22 -9.23 11.10
C PHE A 355 -9.37 -10.74 11.02
N GLY A 356 -8.59 -11.35 10.12
CA GLY A 356 -8.42 -12.78 9.98
C GLY A 356 -6.98 -13.14 9.61
N CYS A 357 -6.67 -14.42 9.60
CA CYS A 357 -5.38 -14.94 9.15
C CYS A 357 -5.55 -15.84 7.92
N GLY A 358 -4.60 -15.77 6.99
CA GLY A 358 -4.58 -16.63 5.82
C GLY A 358 -4.18 -18.06 6.17
N GLY A 359 -4.81 -19.03 5.49
CA GLY A 359 -4.39 -20.43 5.48
C GLY A 359 -3.18 -20.65 4.57
N ASP A 360 -2.52 -21.82 4.72
CA ASP A 360 -1.31 -22.22 3.99
C ASP A 360 -0.18 -21.17 4.10
N ARG A 361 -0.07 -20.57 5.28
CA ARG A 361 0.91 -19.55 5.65
C ARG A 361 1.50 -19.83 7.02
N ASP A 362 2.49 -19.03 7.41
CA ASP A 362 3.12 -19.12 8.73
C ASP A 362 2.07 -19.04 9.85
N ARG A 363 1.93 -20.14 10.57
CA ARG A 363 0.96 -20.28 11.68
C ARG A 363 1.43 -19.54 12.93
N THR A 364 2.74 -19.29 13.09
CA THR A 364 3.31 -18.66 14.30
C THR A 364 2.87 -17.20 14.43
N LYS A 365 2.49 -16.55 13.33
CA LYS A 365 1.95 -15.18 13.34
C LYS A 365 0.55 -15.08 13.93
N ARG A 366 -0.27 -16.16 13.89
CA ARG A 366 -1.69 -16.15 14.27
C ARG A 366 -1.92 -15.67 15.70
N PRO A 367 -1.30 -16.28 16.75
CA PRO A 367 -1.48 -15.79 18.13
C PRO A 367 -0.86 -14.39 18.34
N ARG A 368 0.21 -14.04 17.62
CA ARG A 368 0.79 -12.69 17.70
C ARG A 368 -0.19 -11.63 17.21
N MET A 369 -0.88 -11.88 16.10
CA MET A 369 -1.92 -10.98 15.58
C MET A 369 -3.10 -10.85 16.55
N GLY A 370 -3.52 -11.94 17.19
CA GLY A 370 -4.55 -11.92 18.23
C GLY A 370 -4.19 -11.02 19.40
N ARG A 371 -2.97 -11.13 19.94
CA ARG A 371 -2.48 -10.26 21.04
C ARG A 371 -2.44 -8.79 20.63
N ILE A 372 -1.95 -8.48 19.42
CA ILE A 372 -1.86 -7.13 18.91
C ILE A 372 -3.25 -6.51 18.75
N ALA A 373 -4.19 -7.24 18.15
CA ALA A 373 -5.56 -6.76 18.00
C ALA A 373 -6.20 -6.48 19.37
N ALA A 374 -6.08 -7.41 20.30
CA ALA A 374 -6.64 -7.26 21.65
C ALA A 374 -5.99 -6.14 22.46
N ALA A 375 -4.70 -5.86 22.24
CA ALA A 375 -3.99 -4.79 22.97
C ALA A 375 -4.25 -3.39 22.41
N LEU A 376 -4.59 -3.27 21.11
CA LEU A 376 -4.70 -2.00 20.40
C LEU A 376 -6.12 -1.73 19.88
N SER A 377 -7.15 -2.40 20.41
CA SER A 377 -8.54 -2.10 20.09
C SER A 377 -9.44 -2.28 21.29
N ASP A 378 -10.59 -1.61 21.27
CA ASP A 378 -11.63 -1.68 22.31
C ASP A 378 -12.61 -2.83 22.07
N PHE A 379 -12.64 -3.35 20.83
CA PHE A 379 -13.43 -4.51 20.44
C PHE A 379 -12.75 -5.25 19.29
N VAL A 380 -12.70 -6.58 19.37
CA VAL A 380 -12.12 -7.44 18.32
C VAL A 380 -13.20 -8.25 17.63
N VAL A 381 -13.24 -8.23 16.30
CA VAL A 381 -14.04 -9.15 15.49
C VAL A 381 -13.08 -10.08 14.74
N LEU A 382 -12.95 -11.31 15.22
CA LEU A 382 -12.13 -12.34 14.60
C LEU A 382 -12.94 -13.06 13.52
N THR A 383 -12.42 -13.13 12.29
CA THR A 383 -13.11 -13.69 11.12
C THR A 383 -12.16 -14.42 10.18
N SER A 384 -12.68 -15.02 9.09
CA SER A 384 -11.86 -15.58 8.03
C SER A 384 -11.22 -14.50 7.15
N ASP A 385 -10.00 -14.76 6.72
CA ASP A 385 -9.34 -14.08 5.58
C ASP A 385 -9.44 -14.98 4.33
N ASN A 386 -8.35 -15.43 3.75
CA ASN A 386 -8.26 -16.44 2.71
C ASN A 386 -7.92 -17.80 3.36
N PRO A 387 -8.87 -18.66 3.72
CA PRO A 387 -8.55 -19.93 4.39
C PRO A 387 -7.80 -20.90 3.49
N ARG A 388 -7.89 -20.76 2.17
CA ARG A 388 -7.29 -21.67 1.18
C ARG A 388 -7.66 -23.12 1.47
N THR A 389 -6.65 -24.01 1.62
CA THR A 389 -6.91 -25.45 1.86
C THR A 389 -7.10 -25.79 3.33
N GLU A 390 -6.83 -24.85 4.27
CA GLU A 390 -7.05 -25.10 5.70
C GLU A 390 -8.53 -24.93 6.12
N ASP A 391 -8.95 -25.67 7.16
CA ASP A 391 -10.22 -25.43 7.82
C ASP A 391 -10.26 -24.03 8.46
N PRO A 392 -11.20 -23.14 8.07
CA PRO A 392 -11.27 -21.78 8.60
C PRO A 392 -11.42 -21.75 10.12
N TYR A 393 -12.14 -22.72 10.72
CA TYR A 393 -12.29 -22.81 12.17
C TYR A 393 -10.99 -23.25 12.86
N ALA A 394 -10.11 -24.01 12.20
CA ALA A 394 -8.79 -24.33 12.73
C ALA A 394 -7.91 -23.07 12.80
N ILE A 395 -7.98 -22.21 11.77
CA ILE A 395 -7.26 -20.93 11.77
C ILE A 395 -7.74 -20.01 12.89
N LEU A 396 -9.06 -19.90 13.10
CA LEU A 396 -9.64 -19.11 14.18
C LEU A 396 -9.23 -19.65 15.56
N ARG A 397 -9.18 -20.97 15.75
CA ARG A 397 -8.71 -21.61 16.97
C ARG A 397 -7.24 -21.33 17.27
N ASP A 398 -6.38 -21.13 16.29
CA ASP A 398 -4.97 -20.76 16.51
C ASP A 398 -4.82 -19.31 17.02
N VAL A 399 -5.77 -18.43 16.71
CA VAL A 399 -5.76 -17.02 17.10
C VAL A 399 -6.43 -16.79 18.46
N LEU A 400 -7.58 -17.44 18.69
CA LEU A 400 -8.50 -17.15 19.78
C LEU A 400 -7.87 -17.21 21.20
N PRO A 401 -7.01 -18.17 21.55
CA PRO A 401 -6.39 -18.19 22.89
C PRO A 401 -5.66 -16.90 23.24
N ALA A 402 -5.00 -16.29 22.27
CA ALA A 402 -4.26 -15.04 22.48
C ALA A 402 -5.16 -13.81 22.71
N ILE A 403 -6.38 -13.82 22.16
CA ILE A 403 -7.38 -12.80 22.45
C ILE A 403 -7.95 -13.00 23.85
N LEU A 404 -8.21 -14.26 24.23
CA LEU A 404 -8.73 -14.63 25.56
C LEU A 404 -7.77 -14.30 26.72
N GLU A 405 -6.47 -14.17 26.46
CA GLU A 405 -5.49 -13.67 27.44
C GLU A 405 -5.75 -12.22 27.86
N SER A 406 -6.50 -11.46 27.05
CA SER A 406 -6.87 -10.07 27.33
C SER A 406 -8.27 -9.95 27.94
N ARG A 407 -8.63 -8.73 28.39
CA ARG A 407 -10.00 -8.39 28.82
C ARG A 407 -10.81 -7.71 27.70
N THR A 408 -10.23 -7.57 26.51
CA THR A 408 -10.85 -6.88 25.37
C THR A 408 -12.06 -7.67 24.90
N PRO A 409 -13.25 -7.08 24.83
CA PRO A 409 -14.45 -7.72 24.26
C PRO A 409 -14.20 -8.17 22.83
N PHE A 410 -14.76 -9.31 22.47
CA PHE A 410 -14.57 -9.83 21.13
C PHE A 410 -15.80 -10.63 20.64
N ALA A 411 -15.87 -10.81 19.32
CA ALA A 411 -16.75 -11.75 18.63
C ALA A 411 -15.94 -12.62 17.68
N VAL A 412 -16.39 -13.88 17.49
CA VAL A 412 -15.81 -14.79 16.48
C VAL A 412 -16.90 -15.12 15.48
N ILE A 413 -16.75 -14.67 14.25
CA ILE A 413 -17.72 -14.83 13.18
C ILE A 413 -16.96 -15.29 11.93
N GLU A 414 -17.09 -16.56 11.56
CA GLU A 414 -16.32 -17.15 10.47
C GLU A 414 -16.59 -16.41 9.14
N ASN A 415 -17.85 -16.24 8.78
CA ASN A 415 -18.23 -15.57 7.54
C ASN A 415 -17.87 -14.09 7.58
N ARG A 416 -16.94 -13.65 6.72
CA ARG A 416 -16.43 -12.29 6.72
C ARG A 416 -17.49 -11.24 6.38
N ARG A 417 -18.45 -11.54 5.50
CA ARG A 417 -19.56 -10.62 5.19
C ARG A 417 -20.45 -10.38 6.41
N GLU A 418 -20.75 -11.43 7.18
CA GLU A 418 -21.52 -11.33 8.41
C GLU A 418 -20.74 -10.63 9.52
N ALA A 419 -19.42 -10.89 9.61
CA ALA A 419 -18.53 -10.21 10.53
C ALA A 419 -18.48 -8.71 10.29
N ILE A 420 -18.40 -8.26 9.05
CA ILE A 420 -18.46 -6.83 8.68
C ILE A 420 -19.83 -6.27 9.09
N GLY A 421 -20.93 -6.94 8.76
CA GLY A 421 -22.27 -6.51 9.17
C GLY A 421 -22.43 -6.41 10.70
N PHE A 422 -21.83 -7.33 11.46
CA PHE A 422 -21.80 -7.27 12.91
C PHE A 422 -21.01 -6.04 13.41
N ALA A 423 -19.79 -5.82 12.89
CA ALA A 423 -18.96 -4.69 13.29
C ALA A 423 -19.63 -3.34 13.04
N LEU A 424 -20.36 -3.19 11.92
CA LEU A 424 -21.12 -1.97 11.60
C LEU A 424 -22.31 -1.73 12.55
N ARG A 425 -22.97 -2.81 13.03
CA ARG A 425 -24.04 -2.68 14.06
C ARG A 425 -23.53 -2.37 15.45
N GLU A 426 -22.33 -2.89 15.78
CA GLU A 426 -21.67 -2.65 17.07
C GLU A 426 -21.12 -1.22 17.20
N ALA A 427 -20.79 -0.58 16.05
CA ALA A 427 -20.20 0.74 15.99
C ALA A 427 -21.17 1.83 16.47
N LYS A 428 -20.68 2.74 17.30
CA LYS A 428 -21.36 3.92 17.82
C LYS A 428 -20.78 5.20 17.22
N ALA A 429 -21.41 6.33 17.53
CA ALA A 429 -20.90 7.63 17.10
C ALA A 429 -19.43 7.83 17.54
N ARG A 430 -18.60 8.32 16.61
CA ARG A 430 -17.16 8.56 16.71
C ARG A 430 -16.27 7.30 16.72
N ASP A 431 -16.83 6.08 16.74
CA ASP A 431 -16.04 4.86 16.64
C ASP A 431 -15.32 4.76 15.29
N VAL A 432 -14.22 4.01 15.27
CA VAL A 432 -13.48 3.67 14.05
C VAL A 432 -13.47 2.15 13.89
N VAL A 433 -14.10 1.67 12.82
CA VAL A 433 -14.08 0.25 12.43
C VAL A 433 -12.94 0.03 11.45
N VAL A 434 -11.99 -0.85 11.79
CA VAL A 434 -10.82 -1.14 10.96
C VAL A 434 -10.91 -2.55 10.41
N LEU A 435 -11.09 -2.67 9.10
CA LEU A 435 -11.13 -3.94 8.37
C LEU A 435 -9.72 -4.26 7.88
N CYS A 436 -9.06 -5.24 8.53
CA CYS A 436 -7.68 -5.61 8.26
C CYS A 436 -7.56 -6.92 7.49
N GLY A 437 -6.58 -7.00 6.59
CA GLY A 437 -6.17 -8.21 5.89
C GLY A 437 -6.36 -8.15 4.39
N LYS A 438 -7.57 -7.83 3.91
CA LYS A 438 -7.93 -7.87 2.48
C LYS A 438 -7.43 -6.65 1.69
N GLY A 439 -7.54 -5.47 2.28
CA GLY A 439 -7.11 -4.24 1.64
C GLY A 439 -7.69 -4.05 0.23
N HIS A 440 -6.84 -4.10 -0.80
CA HIS A 440 -7.24 -3.94 -2.20
C HIS A 440 -7.81 -5.22 -2.85
N GLU A 441 -7.73 -6.37 -2.19
CA GLU A 441 -8.27 -7.63 -2.72
C GLU A 441 -9.79 -7.55 -2.88
N THR A 442 -10.29 -8.09 -3.99
CA THR A 442 -11.72 -8.16 -4.31
C THR A 442 -12.25 -9.59 -4.30
N TYR A 443 -11.55 -10.48 -3.61
CA TYR A 443 -11.89 -11.91 -3.53
C TYR A 443 -11.57 -12.51 -2.17
N GLN A 444 -12.20 -13.64 -1.88
CA GLN A 444 -11.82 -14.58 -0.83
C GLN A 444 -11.45 -15.92 -1.47
N GLU A 445 -10.30 -16.46 -1.11
CA GLU A 445 -9.80 -17.73 -1.64
C GLU A 445 -10.15 -18.86 -0.67
N ILE A 446 -11.02 -19.78 -1.12
CA ILE A 446 -11.46 -20.97 -0.37
C ILE A 446 -11.10 -22.20 -1.22
N GLY A 447 -10.30 -23.10 -0.67
CA GLY A 447 -9.62 -24.10 -1.49
C GLY A 447 -8.70 -23.43 -2.52
N THR A 448 -8.94 -23.71 -3.79
CA THR A 448 -8.25 -23.11 -4.93
C THR A 448 -9.13 -22.12 -5.71
N ILE A 449 -10.33 -21.83 -5.22
CA ILE A 449 -11.33 -21.01 -5.91
C ILE A 449 -11.36 -19.61 -5.26
N LYS A 450 -11.33 -18.57 -6.10
CA LYS A 450 -11.51 -17.18 -5.69
C LYS A 450 -12.95 -16.76 -5.85
N TYR A 451 -13.63 -16.52 -4.74
CA TYR A 451 -14.99 -16.00 -4.69
C TYR A 451 -14.97 -14.49 -4.57
N HIS A 452 -15.87 -13.79 -5.26
CA HIS A 452 -15.95 -12.33 -5.19
C HIS A 452 -16.28 -11.85 -3.77
N LEU A 453 -15.42 -10.99 -3.23
CA LEU A 453 -15.58 -10.31 -1.95
C LEU A 453 -14.78 -9.00 -1.98
N ASP A 454 -15.43 -7.90 -2.34
CA ASP A 454 -14.89 -6.54 -2.15
C ASP A 454 -15.48 -5.96 -0.86
N GLU A 455 -14.64 -5.66 0.12
CA GLU A 455 -15.09 -5.15 1.41
C GLU A 455 -15.81 -3.80 1.31
N ARG A 456 -15.51 -2.98 0.29
CA ARG A 456 -16.19 -1.70 0.03
C ARG A 456 -17.65 -1.91 -0.34
N GLU A 457 -17.91 -2.90 -1.18
CA GLU A 457 -19.26 -3.30 -1.57
C GLU A 457 -20.01 -3.86 -0.37
N VAL A 458 -19.37 -4.78 0.36
CA VAL A 458 -19.96 -5.40 1.55
C VAL A 458 -20.31 -4.36 2.61
N VAL A 459 -19.43 -3.41 2.87
CA VAL A 459 -19.67 -2.32 3.84
C VAL A 459 -20.89 -1.50 3.43
N ARG A 460 -20.97 -1.04 2.16
CA ARG A 460 -22.11 -0.27 1.69
C ARG A 460 -23.43 -1.05 1.75
N GLU A 461 -23.38 -2.30 1.33
CA GLU A 461 -24.53 -3.22 1.33
C GLU A 461 -25.05 -3.46 2.76
N ARG A 462 -24.17 -3.81 3.69
CA ARG A 462 -24.51 -4.06 5.09
C ARG A 462 -24.93 -2.81 5.83
N PHE A 463 -24.31 -1.68 5.57
CA PHE A 463 -24.70 -0.40 6.16
C PHE A 463 -26.10 0.01 5.73
N ALA A 464 -26.46 -0.13 4.44
CA ALA A 464 -27.82 0.12 3.96
C ALA A 464 -28.85 -0.82 4.63
N GLN A 465 -28.49 -2.06 4.96
CA GLN A 465 -29.36 -2.97 5.71
C GLN A 465 -29.55 -2.52 7.17
N VAL A 466 -28.50 -2.04 7.83
CA VAL A 466 -28.58 -1.48 9.20
C VAL A 466 -29.52 -0.27 9.21
N GLN A 467 -29.34 0.68 8.30
CA GLN A 467 -30.20 1.88 8.20
C GLN A 467 -31.69 1.53 7.99
N ARG A 468 -31.98 0.54 7.14
CA ARG A 468 -33.36 0.10 6.89
C ARG A 468 -33.98 -0.49 8.14
N LYS A 469 -33.22 -1.26 8.92
CA LYS A 469 -33.68 -1.86 10.16
C LYS A 469 -33.97 -0.80 11.23
N ASP A 470 -33.02 0.14 11.42
CA ASP A 470 -33.17 1.23 12.39
C ASP A 470 -34.41 2.12 12.06
N ALA A 471 -34.60 2.40 10.76
CA ALA A 471 -35.78 3.13 10.30
C ALA A 471 -37.09 2.36 10.53
N ALA A 472 -37.07 1.03 10.35
CA ALA A 472 -38.25 0.21 10.61
C ALA A 472 -38.56 0.06 12.11
N ASP A 473 -37.52 -0.02 12.93
CA ASP A 473 -37.68 -0.11 14.38
C ASP A 473 -38.16 1.25 14.97
N ALA A 474 -37.63 2.39 14.49
CA ALA A 474 -38.12 3.72 14.84
C ALA A 474 -39.58 3.98 14.40
N ALA A 475 -39.97 3.46 13.22
CA ALA A 475 -41.37 3.56 12.77
C ALA A 475 -42.34 2.78 13.69
N LYS A 476 -41.94 1.62 14.19
CA LYS A 476 -42.72 0.82 15.14
C LYS A 476 -42.82 1.47 16.51
N GLU A 477 -41.75 2.11 16.98
CA GLU A 477 -41.77 2.87 18.24
C GLU A 477 -42.71 4.06 18.16
N ASN A 478 -42.71 4.82 17.07
CA ASN A 478 -43.65 5.90 16.84
C ASN A 478 -45.11 5.43 16.72
N GLU A 479 -45.39 4.29 16.06
CA GLU A 479 -46.73 3.70 16.04
C GLU A 479 -47.21 3.29 17.44
N HIS A 480 -46.28 2.82 18.29
CA HIS A 480 -46.61 2.47 19.68
C HIS A 480 -46.87 3.70 20.56
N GLU A 481 -46.12 4.79 20.36
CA GLU A 481 -46.35 6.05 21.08
C GLU A 481 -47.66 6.73 20.63
N ASP A 482 -47.97 6.74 19.32
CA ASP A 482 -49.25 7.27 18.82
C ASP A 482 -50.44 6.43 19.33
N HIS A 483 -50.33 5.10 19.38
CA HIS A 483 -51.35 4.27 20.01
C HIS A 483 -51.50 4.51 21.50
N HIS A 484 -50.38 4.81 22.20
CA HIS A 484 -50.47 5.12 23.64
C HIS A 484 -51.07 6.52 23.89
N CYS A 485 -50.77 7.50 23.06
CA CYS A 485 -51.33 8.85 23.10
C CYS A 485 -52.84 8.82 22.81
N LEU A 486 -53.29 8.12 21.74
CA LEU A 486 -54.70 7.91 21.43
C LEU A 486 -55.49 7.20 22.55
N HIS A 487 -54.90 6.22 23.23
CA HIS A 487 -55.50 5.54 24.36
C HIS A 487 -55.61 6.45 25.58
N THR A 488 -54.68 7.37 25.79
CA THR A 488 -54.68 8.33 26.92
C THR A 488 -55.72 9.44 26.68
N GLU A 489 -55.83 9.96 25.44
CA GLU A 489 -56.86 10.93 25.05
C GLU A 489 -58.27 10.33 25.14
N LEU A 490 -58.49 9.08 24.70
CA LEU A 490 -59.79 8.40 24.82
C LEU A 490 -60.20 8.10 26.26
N ARG A 491 -59.25 7.90 27.19
CA ARG A 491 -59.53 7.80 28.62
C ARG A 491 -59.94 9.16 29.23
N GLY A 492 -59.26 10.27 28.86
CA GLY A 492 -59.61 11.62 29.29
C GLY A 492 -61.02 12.08 28.87
N LEU A 493 -61.48 11.68 27.68
CA LEU A 493 -62.83 11.96 27.19
C LEU A 493 -63.94 11.17 27.92
N ARG A 494 -63.65 9.98 28.47
CA ARG A 494 -64.63 9.20 29.27
C ARG A 494 -64.84 9.72 30.69
N ASP A 495 -63.84 10.36 31.30
CA ASP A 495 -63.94 10.91 32.65
C ASP A 495 -64.67 12.31 32.73
N HIS A 496 -64.80 13.01 31.62
CA HIS A 496 -65.55 14.28 31.54
C HIS A 496 -67.01 14.15 31.14
N GLY A 497 -67.55 12.94 30.94
CA GLY A 497 -68.91 12.66 30.48
C GLY A 497 -69.98 12.42 31.53
N LYS A 498 -69.82 12.92 32.80
CA LYS A 498 -70.92 12.98 33.78
C LYS A 498 -71.44 14.40 33.94
N ILE A 499 -72.35 14.77 33.02
CA ILE A 499 -73.23 15.92 33.25
C ILE A 499 -74.46 15.40 33.94
N SER A 500 -74.66 15.84 35.17
CA SER A 500 -75.92 15.75 35.91
C SER A 500 -76.98 16.64 35.26
N GLY A 501 -78.06 16.06 34.88
CA GLY A 501 -79.28 16.82 34.56
C GLY A 501 -80.37 16.51 35.56
N PRO A 502 -81.41 17.34 35.61
CA PRO A 502 -82.06 17.78 36.84
C PRO A 502 -82.92 16.76 37.54
#